data_b7d7035b9a301897e1ea851ebcfbc8c1
#
_entry.id   b7d7035b9a301897e1ea851ebcfbc8c1
#
_cell.length_a   1.000
_cell.length_b   1.000
_cell.length_c   1.000
_cell.angle_alpha   90.00
_cell.angle_beta   90.00
_cell.angle_gamma   90.00
#
_symmetry.space_group_name_H-M   'P 1'
#
loop_
_entity.id
_entity.type
_entity.pdbx_description
1 polymer ?
#
loop_
_entity_poly.entity_id
_entity_poly.type
_entity_poly.pdbx_seq_one_letter_code
_entity_poly.pdbx_strand_id
1 'polypeptide(L)'
;MDNKEFAKKLEFRTRQFGISIIKTSSLLPQTLEAKVIKNQITKSGTSIGANYREANRSRSQRDFKNKIKISESEASETEYWLEIIKDLNWIENEKLNPVIKET
;
A
#
# COMPACT_ATOMS: atom_id res chain seq x y z
N MET A 1 -15.23 13.97 -15.17
CA MET A 1 -13.77 13.92 -14.89
C MET A 1 -13.10 13.14 -16.01
N ASP A 2 -12.06 13.69 -16.61
CA ASP A 2 -11.39 12.97 -17.68
C ASP A 2 -10.42 11.93 -17.08
N ASN A 3 -9.92 11.04 -17.94
CA ASN A 3 -9.07 9.94 -17.52
C ASN A 3 -7.73 10.42 -16.93
N LYS A 4 -7.23 11.55 -17.41
CA LYS A 4 -5.98 12.13 -16.91
C LYS A 4 -6.12 12.65 -15.49
N GLU A 5 -7.22 13.35 -15.21
CA GLU A 5 -7.49 13.85 -13.86
C GLU A 5 -7.67 12.72 -12.88
N PHE A 6 -8.44 11.71 -13.28
CA PHE A 6 -8.66 10.53 -12.44
C PHE A 6 -7.33 9.83 -12.13
N ALA A 7 -6.50 9.64 -13.15
CA ALA A 7 -5.20 8.99 -13.00
C ALA A 7 -4.30 9.77 -12.03
N LYS A 8 -4.23 11.10 -12.18
CA LYS A 8 -3.42 11.94 -11.30
C LYS A 8 -3.88 11.88 -9.85
N LYS A 9 -5.20 11.90 -9.62
CA LYS A 9 -5.76 11.81 -8.28
C LYS A 9 -5.44 10.48 -7.63
N LEU A 10 -5.54 9.40 -8.39
CA LEU A 10 -5.26 8.07 -7.85
C LEU A 10 -3.76 7.86 -7.63
N GLU A 11 -2.91 8.42 -8.49
CA GLU A 11 -1.46 8.42 -8.25
C GLU A 11 -1.13 9.14 -6.95
N PHE A 12 -1.76 10.28 -6.73
CA PHE A 12 -1.56 11.03 -5.48
C PHE A 12 -2.04 10.22 -4.27
N ARG A 13 -3.25 9.66 -4.33
CA ARG A 13 -3.82 8.88 -3.23
C ARG A 13 -2.98 7.65 -2.88
N THR A 14 -2.54 6.92 -3.90
CA THR A 14 -1.74 5.72 -3.66
C THR A 14 -0.36 6.08 -3.12
N ARG A 15 0.21 7.20 -3.53
CA ARG A 15 1.48 7.68 -2.96
C ARG A 15 1.30 8.09 -1.51
N GLN A 16 0.22 8.82 -1.18
CA GLN A 16 -0.07 9.21 0.19
C GLN A 16 -0.33 7.97 1.06
N PHE A 17 -0.97 6.97 0.51
CA PHE A 17 -1.16 5.71 1.22
C PHE A 17 0.18 5.05 1.54
N GLY A 18 1.10 5.02 0.58
CA GLY A 18 2.46 4.50 0.81
C GLY A 18 3.18 5.23 1.93
N ILE A 19 3.06 6.55 1.97
CA ILE A 19 3.64 7.37 3.05
C ILE A 19 2.99 6.99 4.39
N SER A 20 1.67 6.82 4.40
CA SER A 20 0.92 6.39 5.57
C SER A 20 1.42 5.05 6.10
N ILE A 21 1.70 4.10 5.20
CA ILE A 21 2.23 2.81 5.57
C ILE A 21 3.63 2.93 6.18
N ILE A 22 4.49 3.78 5.61
CA ILE A 22 5.82 4.01 6.16
C ILE A 22 5.72 4.56 7.59
N LYS A 23 4.86 5.55 7.80
CA LYS A 23 4.64 6.14 9.12
C LYS A 23 4.08 5.11 10.11
N THR A 24 3.11 4.32 9.66
CA THR A 24 2.50 3.27 10.48
C THR A 24 3.54 2.21 10.86
N SER A 25 4.36 1.79 9.91
CA SER A 25 5.38 0.77 10.15
C SER A 25 6.42 1.23 11.19
N SER A 26 6.64 2.53 11.31
CA SER A 26 7.59 3.06 12.30
C SER A 26 7.10 2.89 13.73
N LEU A 27 5.82 2.60 13.92
CA LEU A 27 5.22 2.37 15.23
C LEU A 27 5.34 0.91 15.70
N LEU A 28 5.81 0.02 14.83
CA LEU A 28 5.96 -1.40 15.17
C LEU A 28 7.04 -1.63 16.22
N PRO A 29 6.90 -2.69 17.05
CA PRO A 29 7.94 -3.02 18.03
C PRO A 29 9.28 -3.30 17.37
N GLN A 30 10.36 -3.17 18.14
CA GLN A 30 11.71 -3.41 17.63
C GLN A 30 12.16 -4.85 17.90
N THR A 31 11.28 -5.80 17.63
CA THR A 31 11.58 -7.22 17.73
C THR A 31 11.96 -7.76 16.35
N LEU A 32 12.59 -8.93 16.33
CA LEU A 32 12.96 -9.57 15.06
C LEU A 32 11.71 -9.82 14.20
N GLU A 33 10.67 -10.35 14.82
CA GLU A 33 9.41 -10.69 14.15
C GLU A 33 8.75 -9.44 13.55
N ALA A 34 8.69 -8.35 14.32
CA ALA A 34 8.11 -7.11 13.86
C ALA A 34 8.93 -6.49 12.73
N LYS A 35 10.24 -6.67 12.75
CA LYS A 35 11.10 -6.16 11.65
C LYS A 35 10.80 -6.87 10.33
N VAL A 36 10.53 -8.17 10.37
CA VAL A 36 10.14 -8.93 9.18
C VAL A 36 8.85 -8.37 8.59
N ILE A 37 7.84 -8.18 9.45
CA ILE A 37 6.55 -7.63 9.02
C ILE A 37 6.72 -6.19 8.51
N LYS A 38 7.53 -5.40 9.19
CA LYS A 38 7.83 -4.02 8.79
C LYS A 38 8.39 -3.97 7.37
N ASN A 39 9.34 -4.84 7.06
CA ASN A 39 9.92 -4.90 5.72
C ASN A 39 8.89 -5.29 4.67
N GLN A 40 8.06 -6.27 4.97
CA GLN A 40 7.04 -6.76 4.05
C GLN A 40 5.97 -5.70 3.78
N ILE A 41 5.45 -5.06 4.83
CA ILE A 41 4.37 -4.09 4.67
C ILE A 41 4.87 -2.81 3.99
N THR A 42 6.09 -2.38 4.29
CA THR A 42 6.67 -1.21 3.66
C THR A 42 6.84 -1.45 2.16
N LYS A 43 7.32 -2.62 1.80
CA LYS A 43 7.51 -3.01 0.40
C LYS A 43 6.17 -3.07 -0.33
N SER A 44 5.20 -3.79 0.21
CA SER A 44 3.89 -3.95 -0.44
C SER A 44 3.13 -2.63 -0.50
N GLY A 45 3.12 -1.88 0.60
CA GLY A 45 2.35 -0.63 0.68
C GLY A 45 2.85 0.45 -0.25
N THR A 46 4.16 0.51 -0.51
CA THR A 46 4.73 1.48 -1.45
C THR A 46 4.66 0.99 -2.89
N SER A 47 4.55 -0.32 -3.10
CA SER A 47 4.48 -0.90 -4.45
C SER A 47 3.14 -0.67 -5.12
N ILE A 48 2.07 -0.43 -4.35
CA ILE A 48 0.74 -0.15 -4.90
C ILE A 48 0.81 1.06 -5.83
N GLY A 49 1.26 2.19 -5.31
CA GLY A 49 1.35 3.43 -6.07
C GLY A 49 2.41 3.37 -7.17
N ALA A 50 3.54 2.72 -6.89
CA ALA A 50 4.61 2.59 -7.87
C ALA A 50 4.13 1.85 -9.12
N ASN A 51 3.43 0.74 -8.94
CA ASN A 51 2.90 -0.03 -10.07
C ASN A 51 1.74 0.69 -10.78
N TYR A 52 0.89 1.39 -10.02
CA TYR A 52 -0.18 2.16 -10.62
C TYR A 52 0.39 3.28 -11.51
N ARG A 53 1.41 3.98 -11.03
CA ARG A 53 2.08 5.03 -11.80
C ARG A 53 2.71 4.46 -13.08
N GLU A 54 3.35 3.31 -12.99
CA GLU A 54 3.92 2.64 -14.16
C GLU A 54 2.83 2.22 -15.14
N ALA A 55 1.67 1.78 -14.65
CA ALA A 55 0.53 1.43 -15.51
C ALA A 55 0.14 2.62 -16.37
N ASN A 56 0.07 3.81 -15.78
CA ASN A 56 -0.32 5.02 -16.50
C ASN A 56 0.72 5.44 -17.54
N ARG A 57 1.94 4.92 -17.46
CA ARG A 57 3.02 5.21 -18.42
C ARG A 57 3.30 4.04 -19.35
N SER A 58 2.47 3.00 -19.29
CA SER A 58 2.67 1.82 -20.13
C SER A 58 2.36 2.13 -21.61
N ARG A 59 2.99 1.38 -22.49
CA ARG A 59 2.89 1.59 -23.94
C ARG A 59 1.81 0.76 -24.61
N SER A 60 1.17 -0.14 -23.86
CA SER A 60 0.13 -1.01 -24.42
C SER A 60 -0.92 -1.28 -23.36
N GLN A 61 -2.11 -1.69 -23.81
CA GLN A 61 -3.17 -2.08 -22.90
C GLN A 61 -2.80 -3.33 -22.09
N ARG A 62 -2.04 -4.22 -22.71
CA ARG A 62 -1.59 -5.43 -22.04
C ARG A 62 -0.68 -5.10 -20.85
N ASP A 63 0.28 -4.21 -21.06
CA ASP A 63 1.18 -3.78 -20.00
C ASP A 63 0.43 -3.03 -18.91
N PHE A 64 -0.52 -2.18 -19.31
CA PHE A 64 -1.38 -1.46 -18.38
C PHE A 64 -2.11 -2.44 -17.46
N LYS A 65 -2.79 -3.42 -18.04
CA LYS A 65 -3.54 -4.43 -17.28
C LYS A 65 -2.64 -5.23 -16.34
N ASN A 66 -1.45 -5.59 -16.82
CA ASN A 66 -0.49 -6.33 -15.99
C ASN A 66 -0.06 -5.52 -14.78
N LYS A 67 0.24 -4.24 -14.97
CA LYS A 67 0.66 -3.37 -13.86
C LYS A 67 -0.48 -3.13 -12.88
N ILE A 68 -1.71 -2.99 -13.37
CA ILE A 68 -2.88 -2.86 -12.49
C ILE A 68 -3.05 -4.11 -11.63
N LYS A 69 -2.91 -5.30 -12.23
CA LYS A 69 -3.00 -6.55 -11.48
C LYS A 69 -1.95 -6.65 -10.38
N ILE A 70 -0.72 -6.21 -10.67
CA ILE A 70 0.34 -6.20 -9.67
C ILE A 70 -0.02 -5.23 -8.54
N SER A 71 -0.51 -4.04 -8.90
CA SER A 71 -0.93 -3.04 -7.91
C SER A 71 -2.03 -3.59 -6.99
N GLU A 72 -3.02 -4.26 -7.55
CA GLU A 72 -4.10 -4.88 -6.78
C GLU A 72 -3.57 -5.98 -5.85
N SER A 73 -2.66 -6.81 -6.34
CA SER A 73 -2.04 -7.86 -5.55
C SER A 73 -1.27 -7.28 -4.37
N GLU A 74 -0.54 -6.19 -4.60
CA GLU A 74 0.21 -5.52 -3.54
C GLU A 74 -0.72 -4.89 -2.50
N ALA A 75 -1.86 -4.38 -2.93
CA ALA A 75 -2.87 -3.85 -2.00
C ALA A 75 -3.43 -4.97 -1.12
N SER A 76 -3.72 -6.11 -1.70
CA SER A 76 -4.21 -7.28 -0.97
C SER A 76 -3.17 -7.77 0.05
N GLU A 77 -1.90 -7.82 -0.34
CA GLU A 77 -0.82 -8.21 0.56
C GLU A 77 -0.69 -7.21 1.71
N THR A 78 -0.78 -5.92 1.42
CA THR A 78 -0.70 -4.87 2.44
C THR A 78 -1.83 -5.03 3.47
N GLU A 79 -3.05 -5.29 3.00
CA GLU A 79 -4.19 -5.54 3.88
C GLU A 79 -3.94 -6.74 4.80
N TYR A 80 -3.36 -7.81 4.25
CA TYR A 80 -3.01 -8.99 5.03
C TYR A 80 -2.04 -8.65 6.17
N TRP A 81 -0.98 -7.88 5.88
CA TRP A 81 -0.04 -7.49 6.92
C TRP A 81 -0.68 -6.59 7.98
N LEU A 82 -1.57 -5.69 7.56
CA LEU A 82 -2.30 -4.83 8.51
C LEU A 82 -3.20 -5.67 9.43
N GLU A 83 -3.83 -6.71 8.91
CA GLU A 83 -4.65 -7.61 9.70
C GLU A 83 -3.81 -8.34 10.75
N ILE A 84 -2.62 -8.81 10.38
CA ILE A 84 -1.70 -9.45 11.31
C ILE A 84 -1.29 -8.48 12.42
N ILE A 85 -0.93 -7.26 12.05
CA ILE A 85 -0.52 -6.23 13.01
C ILE A 85 -1.66 -5.96 14.00
N LYS A 86 -2.88 -5.88 13.48
CA LYS A 86 -4.07 -5.65 14.32
C LYS A 86 -4.28 -6.81 15.30
N ASP A 87 -4.22 -8.04 14.80
CA ASP A 87 -4.45 -9.22 15.62
C ASP A 87 -3.40 -9.38 16.72
N LEU A 88 -2.17 -8.94 16.46
CA LEU A 88 -1.09 -8.99 17.44
C LEU A 88 -1.10 -7.79 18.40
N ASN A 89 -1.97 -6.83 18.17
CA ASN A 89 -2.07 -5.61 18.99
C ASN A 89 -0.74 -4.83 19.07
N TRP A 90 0.02 -4.85 17.99
CA TRP A 90 1.30 -4.15 17.94
C TRP A 90 1.15 -2.64 17.79
N ILE A 91 0.01 -2.18 17.32
CA ILE A 91 -0.30 -0.76 17.14
C ILE A 91 -1.72 -0.55 17.66
N GLU A 92 -1.95 0.59 18.30
CA GLU A 92 -3.27 0.95 18.81
C GLU A 92 -4.31 0.99 17.67
N ASN A 93 -5.49 0.42 17.91
CA ASN A 93 -6.54 0.36 16.90
C ASN A 93 -6.94 1.75 16.38
N GLU A 94 -6.91 2.77 17.23
CA GLU A 94 -7.24 4.13 16.84
C GLU A 94 -6.32 4.65 15.73
N LYS A 95 -5.06 4.25 15.76
CA LYS A 95 -4.08 4.65 14.75
C LYS A 95 -4.11 3.75 13.52
N LEU A 96 -4.48 2.48 13.71
CA LEU A 96 -4.41 1.47 12.67
C LEU A 96 -5.68 1.41 11.81
N ASN A 97 -6.87 1.57 12.42
CA ASN A 97 -8.13 1.45 11.70
C ASN A 97 -8.27 2.39 10.51
N PRO A 98 -7.87 3.68 10.59
CA PRO A 98 -7.94 4.55 9.41
C PRO A 98 -7.10 4.04 8.24
N VAL A 99 -5.95 3.42 8.54
CA VAL A 99 -5.05 2.88 7.52
C VAL A 99 -5.67 1.65 6.87
N ILE A 100 -6.24 0.76 7.68
CA ILE A 100 -6.93 -0.44 7.17
C ILE A 100 -8.09 -0.03 6.28
N LYS A 101 -8.86 0.96 6.69
CA LYS A 101 -10.02 1.45 5.94
C LYS A 101 -9.61 2.02 4.57
N GLU A 102 -8.43 2.64 4.49
CA GLU A 102 -7.92 3.21 3.24
C GLU A 102 -7.48 2.13 2.25
N THR A 103 -7.09 0.96 2.75
CA THR A 103 -6.70 -0.15 1.87
C THR A 103 -7.89 -0.66 1.08
#